data_21005ad762633e2468b564b022cee545
#
_entry.id   21005ad762633e2468b564b022cee545
#
_cell.length_a   1.000
_cell.length_b   1.000
_cell.length_c   1.000
_cell.angle_alpha   90.00
_cell.angle_beta   90.00
_cell.angle_gamma   90.00
#
_symmetry.space_group_name_H-M   'P 1'
#
loop_
_entity.id
_entity.type
_entity.pdbx_description
1 polymer ?
#
loop_
_entity_poly.entity_id
_entity_poly.type
_entity_poly.pdbx_seq_one_letter_code
_entity_poly.pdbx_strand_id
1 'polypeptide(L)'
;SSMSIIKVQEYLKEDGSSPYQEWFNSLDVQAAAKVTVAKSRLELGNTSNVKWFDGIGEYKIDWGPGYRIYLAQDGKQLIVLFGGGTKKNQQSDINRAKELYQEYKRRKKEISKEQATDNDNRDKR
;
A
#
# COMPACT_ATOMS: atom_id res chain seq x y z
N SER A 1 11.31 22.79 -11.24
CA SER A 1 10.28 22.18 -10.43
C SER A 1 10.63 20.73 -10.12
N SER A 2 10.61 20.46 -8.92
CA SER A 2 10.87 19.13 -8.44
C SER A 2 9.70 18.23 -8.75
N MET A 3 9.91 17.21 -9.53
CA MET A 3 8.97 16.11 -9.57
C MET A 3 9.07 15.37 -8.24
N SER A 4 7.97 15.33 -7.52
CA SER A 4 7.90 14.56 -6.29
C SER A 4 7.92 13.09 -6.63
N ILE A 5 9.05 12.44 -6.38
CA ILE A 5 9.13 10.99 -6.51
C ILE A 5 8.56 10.41 -5.24
N ILE A 6 7.54 9.56 -5.40
CA ILE A 6 6.92 8.87 -4.28
C ILE A 6 7.49 7.46 -4.22
N LYS A 7 7.91 7.05 -3.04
CA LYS A 7 8.31 5.68 -2.81
C LYS A 7 7.03 4.84 -2.67
N VAL A 8 6.92 3.79 -3.46
CA VAL A 8 5.79 2.85 -3.39
C VAL A 8 6.34 1.50 -2.96
N GLN A 9 5.88 1.03 -1.82
CA GLN A 9 6.33 -0.26 -1.30
C GLN A 9 5.13 -1.11 -0.89
N GLU A 10 5.27 -2.40 -1.01
CA GLU A 10 4.24 -3.33 -0.57
C GLU A 10 4.32 -3.52 0.94
N TYR A 11 3.16 -3.69 1.58
CA TYR A 11 3.12 -3.99 3.00
C TYR A 11 3.59 -5.43 3.22
N LEU A 12 4.56 -5.61 4.10
CA LEU A 12 5.03 -6.92 4.53
C LEU A 12 4.47 -7.20 5.92
N LYS A 13 3.78 -8.33 6.06
CA LYS A 13 3.27 -8.78 7.34
C LYS A 13 4.42 -9.24 8.22
N GLU A 14 4.11 -9.53 9.47
CA GLU A 14 5.12 -9.94 10.45
C GLU A 14 5.88 -11.19 10.02
N ASP A 15 5.21 -12.11 9.31
CA ASP A 15 5.83 -13.33 8.78
C ASP A 15 6.61 -13.10 7.48
N GLY A 16 6.70 -11.86 7.01
CA GLY A 16 7.40 -11.50 5.78
C GLY A 16 6.57 -11.62 4.52
N SER A 17 5.34 -12.09 4.59
CA SER A 17 4.48 -12.22 3.41
C SER A 17 3.93 -10.87 2.98
N SER A 18 3.69 -10.73 1.67
CA SER A 18 3.10 -9.54 1.08
C SER A 18 1.74 -9.86 0.49
N PRO A 19 0.65 -9.34 1.07
CA PRO A 19 -0.68 -9.53 0.48
C PRO A 19 -0.76 -8.97 -0.94
N TYR A 20 -0.10 -7.84 -1.20
CA TYR A 20 -0.06 -7.27 -2.55
C TYR A 20 0.64 -8.21 -3.54
N GLN A 21 1.79 -8.75 -3.17
CA GLN A 21 2.55 -9.63 -4.05
C GLN A 21 1.79 -10.94 -4.31
N GLU A 22 1.14 -11.48 -3.30
CA GLU A 22 0.30 -12.69 -3.46
C GLU A 22 -0.82 -12.45 -4.47
N TRP A 23 -1.49 -11.31 -4.34
CA TRP A 23 -2.53 -10.92 -5.29
C TRP A 23 -1.95 -10.73 -6.70
N PHE A 24 -0.84 -10.01 -6.81
CA PHE A 24 -0.18 -9.74 -8.09
C PHE A 24 0.20 -11.04 -8.80
N ASN A 25 0.73 -12.00 -8.05
CA ASN A 25 1.15 -13.30 -8.61
C ASN A 25 -0.03 -14.15 -9.11
N SER A 26 -1.24 -13.84 -8.66
CA SER A 26 -2.45 -14.54 -9.11
C SER A 26 -2.99 -14.00 -10.44
N LEU A 27 -2.46 -12.88 -10.92
CA LEU A 27 -2.96 -12.22 -12.13
C LEU A 27 -2.37 -12.87 -13.37
N ASP A 28 -3.12 -12.83 -14.48
CA ASP A 28 -2.57 -13.20 -15.77
C ASP A 28 -1.59 -12.12 -16.25
N VAL A 29 -0.85 -12.41 -17.31
CA VAL A 29 0.22 -11.55 -17.82
C VAL A 29 -0.31 -10.15 -18.19
N GLN A 30 -1.47 -10.07 -18.82
CA GLN A 30 -2.04 -8.80 -19.24
C GLN A 30 -2.49 -7.97 -18.06
N ALA A 31 -3.16 -8.57 -17.10
CA ALA A 31 -3.58 -7.89 -15.87
C ALA A 31 -2.37 -7.42 -15.07
N ALA A 32 -1.35 -8.27 -14.93
CA ALA A 32 -0.12 -7.90 -14.22
C ALA A 32 0.56 -6.70 -14.88
N ALA A 33 0.56 -6.63 -16.23
CA ALA A 33 1.13 -5.50 -16.95
C ALA A 33 0.37 -4.21 -16.64
N LYS A 34 -0.96 -4.27 -16.57
CA LYS A 34 -1.79 -3.09 -16.22
C LYS A 34 -1.52 -2.62 -14.81
N VAL A 35 -1.37 -3.55 -13.87
CA VAL A 35 -1.07 -3.23 -12.47
C VAL A 35 0.33 -2.60 -12.36
N THR A 36 1.30 -3.14 -13.10
CA THR A 36 2.67 -2.60 -13.11
C THR A 36 2.69 -1.16 -13.61
N VAL A 37 1.93 -0.85 -14.67
CA VAL A 37 1.81 0.52 -15.17
C VAL A 37 1.19 1.43 -14.11
N ALA A 38 0.14 0.98 -13.44
CA ALA A 38 -0.51 1.76 -12.39
C ALA A 38 0.47 2.08 -11.25
N LYS A 39 1.26 1.08 -10.83
CA LYS A 39 2.28 1.27 -9.80
C LYS A 39 3.31 2.31 -10.24
N SER A 40 3.75 2.26 -11.49
CA SER A 40 4.71 3.23 -12.03
C SER A 40 4.16 4.65 -12.00
N ARG A 41 2.88 4.82 -12.31
CA ARG A 41 2.22 6.13 -12.23
C ARG A 41 2.19 6.66 -10.81
N LEU A 42 1.92 5.80 -9.84
CA LEU A 42 1.97 6.18 -8.42
C LEU A 42 3.38 6.64 -8.04
N GLU A 43 4.41 5.93 -8.49
CA GLU A 43 5.80 6.28 -8.21
C GLU A 43 6.18 7.66 -8.78
N LEU A 44 5.54 8.05 -9.87
CA LEU A 44 5.72 9.39 -10.46
C LEU A 44 4.88 10.47 -9.77
N GLY A 45 4.16 10.10 -8.71
CA GLY A 45 3.33 11.06 -7.97
C GLY A 45 1.94 11.27 -8.55
N ASN A 46 1.54 10.48 -9.55
CA ASN A 46 0.22 10.61 -10.16
C ASN A 46 -0.81 9.82 -9.37
N THR A 47 -1.50 10.52 -8.47
CA THR A 47 -2.54 9.93 -7.62
C THR A 47 -3.95 10.35 -8.05
N SER A 48 -4.10 10.94 -9.24
CA SER A 48 -5.41 11.45 -9.68
C SER A 48 -6.46 10.37 -9.84
N ASN A 49 -6.05 9.12 -10.09
CA ASN A 49 -6.96 7.99 -10.23
C ASN A 49 -7.27 7.29 -8.91
N VAL A 50 -6.75 7.80 -7.80
CA VAL A 50 -6.99 7.23 -6.47
C VAL A 50 -8.20 7.88 -5.82
N LYS A 51 -9.13 7.05 -5.37
CA LYS A 51 -10.25 7.51 -4.57
C LYS A 51 -9.90 7.25 -3.09
N TRP A 52 -9.91 8.31 -2.28
CA TRP A 52 -9.55 8.23 -0.87
C TRP A 52 -10.81 8.12 -0.02
N PHE A 53 -10.81 7.17 0.91
CA PHE A 53 -11.92 7.01 1.85
C PHE A 53 -11.45 6.17 3.05
N ASP A 54 -11.96 6.49 4.22
CA ASP A 54 -11.69 5.73 5.46
C ASP A 54 -10.20 5.52 5.74
N GLY A 55 -9.36 6.46 5.30
CA GLY A 55 -7.92 6.42 5.53
C GLY A 55 -7.12 5.61 4.51
N ILE A 56 -7.79 4.94 3.58
CA ILE A 56 -7.13 4.19 2.51
C ILE A 56 -7.45 4.80 1.15
N GLY A 57 -6.73 4.36 0.14
CA GLY A 57 -6.98 4.73 -1.25
C GLY A 57 -7.29 3.52 -2.10
N GLU A 58 -8.13 3.73 -3.09
CA GLU A 58 -8.46 2.73 -4.10
C GLU A 58 -8.06 3.27 -5.47
N TYR A 59 -7.07 2.64 -6.09
CA TYR A 59 -6.66 2.98 -7.46
C TYR A 59 -7.41 2.08 -8.42
N LYS A 60 -8.28 2.67 -9.23
CA LYS A 60 -9.09 1.91 -10.18
C LYS A 60 -8.37 1.80 -11.51
N ILE A 61 -8.26 0.58 -12.02
CA ILE A 61 -7.74 0.28 -13.35
C ILE A 61 -8.93 -0.12 -14.21
N ASP A 62 -9.29 0.75 -15.15
CA ASP A 62 -10.47 0.57 -16.00
C ASP A 62 -10.13 -0.30 -17.20
N TRP A 63 -9.95 -1.59 -16.94
CA TRP A 63 -9.59 -2.60 -17.92
C TRP A 63 -10.07 -3.95 -17.46
N GLY A 64 -10.58 -4.77 -18.38
CA GLY A 64 -11.06 -6.11 -18.08
C GLY A 64 -12.18 -6.09 -17.03
N PRO A 65 -12.10 -6.92 -16.00
CA PRO A 65 -13.14 -6.98 -14.95
C PRO A 65 -13.09 -5.78 -13.99
N GLY A 66 -12.23 -4.79 -14.24
CA GLY A 66 -12.07 -3.64 -13.36
C GLY A 66 -11.22 -3.95 -12.14
N TYR A 67 -9.90 -3.91 -12.32
CA TYR A 67 -8.97 -4.17 -11.22
C TYR A 67 -8.83 -2.95 -10.32
N ARG A 68 -8.53 -3.19 -9.05
CA ARG A 68 -8.30 -2.14 -8.06
C ARG A 68 -7.09 -2.49 -7.21
N ILE A 69 -6.29 -1.47 -6.90
CA ILE A 69 -5.16 -1.58 -5.98
C ILE A 69 -5.53 -0.80 -4.72
N TYR A 70 -5.40 -1.42 -3.55
CA TYR A 70 -5.68 -0.78 -2.28
C TYR A 70 -4.37 -0.36 -1.63
N LEU A 71 -4.35 0.88 -1.14
CA LEU A 71 -3.13 1.50 -0.67
C LEU A 71 -3.43 2.50 0.45
N ALA A 72 -2.37 2.97 1.10
CA ALA A 72 -2.47 4.10 2.02
C ALA A 72 -1.27 5.00 1.78
N GLN A 73 -1.44 6.28 2.04
CA GLN A 73 -0.35 7.25 1.96
C GLN A 73 0.17 7.51 3.38
N ASP A 74 1.47 7.35 3.55
CA ASP A 74 2.14 7.58 4.81
C ASP A 74 3.09 8.78 4.63
N GLY A 75 2.62 9.96 5.01
CA GLY A 75 3.34 11.19 4.76
C GLY A 75 3.26 11.59 3.29
N LYS A 76 4.21 12.42 2.86
CA LYS A 76 4.17 13.01 1.52
C LYS A 76 4.83 12.16 0.44
N GLN A 77 5.71 11.24 0.85
CA GLN A 77 6.59 10.57 -0.10
C GLN A 77 6.50 9.04 -0.07
N LEU A 78 5.58 8.49 0.70
CA LEU A 78 5.45 7.03 0.83
C LEU A 78 4.02 6.58 0.60
N ILE A 79 3.87 5.61 -0.28
CA ILE A 79 2.61 4.89 -0.48
C ILE A 79 2.88 3.42 -0.17
N VAL A 80 1.98 2.82 0.61
CA VAL A 80 2.05 1.42 1.00
C VAL A 80 0.92 0.66 0.33
N LEU A 81 1.25 -0.43 -0.34
CA LEU A 81 0.27 -1.25 -1.07
C LEU A 81 -0.16 -2.44 -0.21
N PHE A 82 -1.47 -2.63 -0.07
CA PHE A 82 -2.03 -3.69 0.78
C PHE A 82 -2.61 -4.87 0.00
N GLY A 83 -2.85 -4.67 -1.28
CA GLY A 83 -3.41 -5.74 -2.09
C GLY A 83 -4.27 -5.19 -3.20
N GLY A 84 -5.09 -6.03 -3.75
CA GLY A 84 -5.98 -5.62 -4.82
C GLY A 84 -7.08 -6.63 -5.05
N GLY A 85 -7.87 -6.37 -6.07
CA GLY A 85 -8.97 -7.25 -6.42
C GLY A 85 -9.74 -6.73 -7.61
N THR A 86 -10.91 -7.33 -7.84
CA THR A 86 -11.78 -6.92 -8.92
C THR A 86 -13.08 -6.34 -8.35
N LYS A 87 -13.90 -5.77 -9.21
CA LYS A 87 -15.20 -5.21 -8.82
C LYS A 87 -16.06 -6.22 -8.07
N LYS A 88 -15.99 -7.49 -8.45
CA LYS A 88 -16.82 -8.55 -7.88
C LYS A 88 -16.66 -8.69 -6.37
N ASN A 89 -15.43 -8.57 -5.87
CA ASN A 89 -15.14 -8.76 -4.45
C ASN A 89 -14.75 -7.46 -3.76
N GLN A 90 -15.16 -6.33 -4.32
CA GLN A 90 -14.72 -5.01 -3.89
C GLN A 90 -14.88 -4.77 -2.39
N GLN A 91 -16.05 -5.07 -1.82
CA GLN A 91 -16.29 -4.76 -0.42
C GLN A 91 -15.41 -5.59 0.53
N SER A 92 -15.27 -6.88 0.26
CA SER A 92 -14.40 -7.73 1.10
C SER A 92 -12.93 -7.33 0.97
N ASP A 93 -12.51 -6.93 -0.23
CA ASP A 93 -11.13 -6.47 -0.46
C ASP A 93 -10.87 -5.14 0.25
N ILE A 94 -11.85 -4.24 0.27
CA ILE A 94 -11.76 -2.99 1.02
C ILE A 94 -11.62 -3.27 2.52
N ASN A 95 -12.45 -4.18 3.05
CA ASN A 95 -12.41 -4.52 4.47
C ASN A 95 -11.05 -5.08 4.85
N ARG A 96 -10.50 -5.96 4.02
CA ARG A 96 -9.17 -6.53 4.25
C ARG A 96 -8.08 -5.46 4.21
N ALA A 97 -8.15 -4.54 3.25
CA ALA A 97 -7.18 -3.45 3.15
C ALA A 97 -7.21 -2.56 4.39
N LYS A 98 -8.40 -2.27 4.91
CA LYS A 98 -8.54 -1.49 6.15
C LYS A 98 -7.91 -2.20 7.34
N GLU A 99 -8.12 -3.51 7.46
CA GLU A 99 -7.51 -4.30 8.53
C GLU A 99 -5.98 -4.28 8.43
N LEU A 100 -5.44 -4.45 7.24
CA LEU A 100 -4.01 -4.42 7.00
C LEU A 100 -3.42 -3.04 7.29
N TYR A 101 -4.15 -1.98 6.97
CA TYR A 101 -3.70 -0.62 7.29
C TYR A 101 -3.66 -0.38 8.79
N GLN A 102 -4.65 -0.86 9.53
CA GLN A 102 -4.64 -0.77 11.00
C GLN A 102 -3.45 -1.54 11.57
N GLU A 103 -3.18 -2.73 11.06
CA GLU A 103 -2.00 -3.51 11.45
C GLU A 103 -0.70 -2.75 11.15
N TYR A 104 -0.60 -2.15 9.98
CA TYR A 104 0.56 -1.35 9.58
C TYR A 104 0.80 -0.21 10.56
N LYS A 105 -0.23 0.54 10.90
CA LYS A 105 -0.13 1.68 11.81
C LYS A 105 0.30 1.23 13.21
N ARG A 106 -0.26 0.13 13.70
CA ARG A 106 0.07 -0.42 15.01
C ARG A 106 1.53 -0.86 15.06
N ARG A 107 2.00 -1.57 14.06
CA ARG A 107 3.39 -2.04 13.98
C ARG A 107 4.37 -0.88 13.87
N LYS A 108 4.04 0.13 13.09
CA LYS A 108 4.86 1.33 12.96
C LYS A 108 5.00 2.05 14.31
N LYS A 109 3.92 2.15 15.06
CA LYS A 109 3.91 2.76 16.38
C LYS A 109 4.77 1.98 17.37
N GLU A 110 4.71 0.66 17.33
CA GLU A 110 5.52 -0.22 18.19
C GLU A 110 7.01 -0.07 17.89
N ILE A 111 7.38 -0.04 16.61
CA ILE A 111 8.77 0.16 16.20
C ILE A 111 9.29 1.51 16.69
N SER A 112 8.50 2.57 16.57
CA SER A 112 8.87 3.90 17.03
C SER A 112 9.11 3.92 18.54
N LYS A 113 8.28 3.21 19.32
CA LYS A 113 8.46 3.10 20.77
C LYS A 113 9.75 2.36 21.12
N GLU A 114 10.06 1.28 20.43
CA GLU A 114 11.29 0.52 20.65
C GLU A 114 12.53 1.37 20.36
N GLN A 115 12.51 2.13 19.26
CA GLN A 115 13.62 3.02 18.90
C GLN A 115 13.81 4.13 19.94
N ALA A 116 12.72 4.70 20.43
CA ALA A 116 12.77 5.72 21.46
C ALA A 116 13.39 5.18 22.76
N THR A 117 13.02 3.95 23.16
CA THR A 117 13.56 3.28 24.34
C THR A 117 15.05 3.02 24.17
N ASP A 118 15.47 2.54 23.01
CA ASP A 118 16.89 2.29 22.72
C ASP A 118 17.71 3.58 22.77
N ASN A 119 17.19 4.67 22.24
CA ASN A 119 17.85 5.97 22.28
C ASN A 119 17.99 6.48 23.72
N ASP A 120 16.97 6.33 24.53
CA ASP A 120 17.01 6.71 25.95
C ASP A 120 18.10 5.91 26.69
N ASN A 121 18.19 4.61 26.42
CA ASN A 121 19.21 3.77 27.05
C ASN A 121 20.62 4.14 26.65
N ARG A 122 20.81 4.58 25.41
CA ARG A 122 22.11 5.07 24.93
C ARG A 122 22.52 6.36 25.65
N ASP A 123 21.58 7.26 25.85
CA ASP A 123 21.84 8.56 26.49
C ASP A 123 22.17 8.42 27.97
N LYS A 124 21.82 7.33 28.59
CA LYS A 124 22.08 7.07 30.01
C LYS A 124 23.46 6.51 30.32
N ARG A 125 24.29 6.32 29.34
CA ARG A 125 25.67 5.85 29.55
C ARG A 125 26.59 6.99 30.04
#